data_6cee6bce5795ebd4df08edb44aa693d1
#
_entry.id   6cee6bce5795ebd4df08edb44aa693d1
#
_cell.length_a   1.000
_cell.length_b   1.000
_cell.length_c   1.000
_cell.angle_alpha   90.00
_cell.angle_beta   90.00
_cell.angle_gamma   90.00
#
_symmetry.space_group_name_H-M   'P 1'
#
loop_
_entity.id
_entity.type
_entity.pdbx_description
1 polymer ?
#
loop_
_entity_poly.entity_id
_entity_poly.type
_entity_poly.pdbx_seq_one_letter_code
_entity_poly.pdbx_strand_id
1 'polypeptide(L)'
;PTDKAYNVNRAFEAGWGGVMWKTLGEAGLPLVNVSGPRYGAWHGTDPTLMGFNNMELITDRDLEINLAEIIQVKKDWPDRGVVVSLMVPCEEQAWKDILMRVEDTGADGIELNFGCPHGMSERGMGAAVGQVPEYVEMVAAWCKQYSDLATIVKLTPNITDIRTSARGAVRGGADAVSLINTINSVMGVDLEQMKMSPSVGQQGSHGGYCGPAVKPIALHMLSEIAGDDECKGIPISGIGGVSNWRDAAEFMALGASNVQVCTAVMTHGFRIVEDMIDGLS
;
A
#
# COMPACT_ATOMS: atom_id res chain seq x y z
N PRO A 1 4.56 -5.71 -6.49
CA PRO A 1 5.37 -5.90 -7.72
C PRO A 1 6.64 -5.04 -7.74
N THR A 2 6.83 -4.12 -6.80
CA THR A 2 7.92 -3.12 -6.74
C THR A 2 8.86 -3.36 -5.56
N ASP A 3 9.31 -4.60 -5.39
CA ASP A 3 10.15 -5.06 -4.28
C ASP A 3 11.66 -5.04 -4.60
N LYS A 4 12.03 -4.74 -5.85
CA LYS A 4 13.42 -4.75 -6.34
C LYS A 4 13.59 -3.75 -7.47
N ALA A 5 14.81 -3.21 -7.62
CA ALA A 5 15.18 -2.32 -8.72
C ALA A 5 14.82 -2.90 -10.09
N TYR A 6 15.02 -4.21 -10.30
CA TYR A 6 14.64 -4.89 -11.54
C TYR A 6 13.15 -4.70 -11.91
N ASN A 7 12.26 -4.84 -10.93
CA ASN A 7 10.82 -4.68 -11.16
C ASN A 7 10.44 -3.21 -11.38
N VAL A 8 11.08 -2.31 -10.64
CA VAL A 8 10.87 -0.87 -10.77
C VAL A 8 11.33 -0.36 -12.13
N ASN A 9 12.51 -0.78 -12.60
CA ASN A 9 12.99 -0.43 -13.94
C ASN A 9 12.01 -0.87 -15.03
N ARG A 10 11.47 -2.07 -14.95
CA ARG A 10 10.45 -2.56 -15.90
C ARG A 10 9.15 -1.75 -15.85
N ALA A 11 8.76 -1.26 -14.66
CA ALA A 11 7.61 -0.37 -14.55
C ALA A 11 7.88 0.95 -15.28
N PHE A 12 9.02 1.56 -15.05
CA PHE A 12 9.39 2.83 -15.70
C PHE A 12 9.60 2.70 -17.20
N GLU A 13 10.22 1.60 -17.67
CA GLU A 13 10.34 1.26 -19.09
C GLU A 13 8.97 1.11 -19.77
N ALA A 14 7.96 0.59 -19.05
CA ALA A 14 6.60 0.47 -19.55
C ALA A 14 5.84 1.81 -19.60
N GLY A 15 6.32 2.87 -18.91
CA GLY A 15 5.72 4.20 -18.94
C GLY A 15 5.08 4.68 -17.63
N TRP A 16 5.21 3.92 -16.53
CA TRP A 16 4.71 4.38 -15.22
C TRP A 16 5.41 5.65 -14.78
N GLY A 17 4.64 6.63 -14.29
CA GLY A 17 5.16 7.91 -13.80
C GLY A 17 5.83 7.83 -12.42
N GLY A 18 5.41 6.87 -11.60
CA GLY A 18 5.96 6.65 -10.26
C GLY A 18 5.71 5.24 -9.75
N VAL A 19 6.40 4.90 -8.67
CA VAL A 19 6.24 3.62 -7.96
C VAL A 19 6.17 3.83 -6.45
N MET A 20 5.42 2.94 -5.78
CA MET A 20 5.52 2.74 -4.34
C MET A 20 6.49 1.59 -4.10
N TRP A 21 7.63 1.86 -3.48
CA TRP A 21 8.58 0.81 -3.11
C TRP A 21 7.97 -0.10 -2.04
N LYS A 22 8.22 -1.39 -2.12
CA LYS A 22 7.76 -2.39 -1.14
C LYS A 22 8.08 -1.93 0.27
N THR A 23 7.11 -2.05 1.18
CA THR A 23 7.21 -1.57 2.56
C THR A 23 8.49 -2.05 3.25
N LEU A 24 9.26 -1.10 3.75
CA LEU A 24 10.46 -1.31 4.57
C LEU A 24 10.09 -1.27 6.05
N GLY A 25 10.82 -2.04 6.86
CA GLY A 25 10.76 -2.01 8.31
C GLY A 25 12.12 -1.64 8.91
N GLU A 26 12.25 -1.83 10.21
CA GLU A 26 13.50 -1.60 10.95
C GLU A 26 14.65 -2.52 10.48
N ALA A 27 15.88 -2.04 10.64
CA ALA A 27 17.07 -2.86 10.43
C ALA A 27 17.14 -4.01 11.44
N GLY A 28 17.60 -5.18 10.97
CA GLY A 28 17.92 -6.30 11.86
C GLY A 28 16.74 -7.10 12.42
N LEU A 29 15.51 -6.80 12.01
CA LEU A 29 14.36 -7.66 12.33
C LEU A 29 14.35 -8.88 11.42
N PRO A 30 14.37 -10.11 11.96
CA PRO A 30 14.16 -11.30 11.16
C PRO A 30 12.69 -11.35 10.75
N LEU A 31 12.35 -10.77 9.62
CA LEU A 31 11.06 -10.97 8.98
C LEU A 31 11.08 -12.34 8.30
N VAL A 32 10.46 -13.30 8.95
CA VAL A 32 10.15 -14.58 8.32
C VAL A 32 8.91 -14.36 7.46
N ASN A 33 9.12 -14.09 6.21
CA ASN A 33 8.02 -14.05 5.26
C ASN A 33 7.47 -15.47 5.03
N VAL A 34 6.22 -15.53 4.65
CA VAL A 34 5.52 -16.78 4.39
C VAL A 34 6.23 -17.59 3.30
N SER A 35 6.60 -18.83 3.61
CA SER A 35 7.05 -19.78 2.59
C SER A 35 5.82 -20.41 1.94
N GLY A 36 5.35 -19.86 0.81
CA GLY A 36 4.27 -20.31 -0.09
C GLY A 36 3.05 -21.03 0.54
N PRO A 37 1.88 -20.97 -0.11
CA PRO A 37 1.55 -19.97 -1.10
C PRO A 37 1.29 -18.60 -0.44
N ARG A 38 1.84 -17.54 -1.01
CA ARG A 38 1.66 -16.16 -0.50
C ARG A 38 0.34 -15.53 -0.92
N TYR A 39 -0.32 -16.15 -1.90
CA TYR A 39 -1.52 -15.61 -2.55
C TYR A 39 -2.56 -16.70 -2.73
N GLY A 40 -3.82 -16.33 -2.56
CA GLY A 40 -4.99 -17.12 -2.92
C GLY A 40 -5.82 -16.40 -3.97
N ALA A 41 -6.28 -17.10 -5.01
CA ALA A 41 -7.15 -16.54 -6.03
C ALA A 41 -8.59 -16.97 -5.76
N TRP A 42 -9.52 -16.02 -5.91
CA TRP A 42 -10.96 -16.26 -5.89
C TRP A 42 -11.53 -16.08 -7.28
N HIS A 43 -12.11 -17.13 -7.82
CA HIS A 43 -12.76 -17.15 -9.12
C HIS A 43 -14.28 -17.22 -8.96
N GLY A 44 -15.00 -16.68 -9.95
CA GLY A 44 -16.44 -16.88 -10.06
C GLY A 44 -16.79 -18.31 -10.52
N THR A 45 -17.98 -18.46 -11.06
CA THR A 45 -18.42 -19.70 -11.70
C THR A 45 -17.70 -20.00 -13.01
N ASP A 46 -17.04 -19.02 -13.58
CA ASP A 46 -16.13 -19.09 -14.71
C ASP A 46 -14.67 -18.84 -14.26
N PRO A 47 -13.66 -18.96 -15.15
CA PRO A 47 -12.27 -18.74 -14.78
C PRO A 47 -11.91 -17.27 -14.52
N THR A 48 -12.85 -16.33 -14.52
CA THR A 48 -12.57 -14.92 -14.26
C THR A 48 -12.12 -14.69 -12.83
N LEU A 49 -10.96 -14.05 -12.66
CA LEU A 49 -10.44 -13.68 -11.35
C LEU A 49 -11.32 -12.57 -10.75
N MET A 50 -12.08 -12.90 -9.71
CA MET A 50 -12.90 -11.93 -8.98
C MET A 50 -12.16 -11.22 -7.88
N GLY A 51 -11.24 -11.92 -7.21
CA GLY A 51 -10.49 -11.37 -6.12
C GLY A 51 -9.20 -12.14 -5.84
N PHE A 52 -8.34 -11.52 -5.07
CA PHE A 52 -7.04 -12.05 -4.75
C PHE A 52 -6.78 -11.85 -3.25
N ASN A 53 -6.30 -12.89 -2.58
CA ASN A 53 -5.93 -12.81 -1.17
C ASN A 53 -4.41 -12.76 -1.06
N ASN A 54 -3.91 -11.78 -0.35
CA ASN A 54 -2.49 -11.58 -0.10
C ASN A 54 -2.16 -11.86 1.36
N MET A 55 -1.18 -12.71 1.61
CA MET A 55 -0.60 -12.97 2.94
C MET A 55 0.85 -12.48 3.05
N GLU A 56 1.30 -11.74 2.07
CA GLU A 56 2.66 -11.24 2.04
C GLU A 56 2.85 -10.09 3.04
N LEU A 57 3.86 -10.21 3.88
CA LEU A 57 4.27 -9.18 4.84
C LEU A 57 5.05 -8.05 4.13
N ILE A 58 5.69 -7.18 4.91
CA ILE A 58 6.66 -6.21 4.41
C ILE A 58 7.86 -6.92 3.77
N THR A 59 8.84 -6.17 3.27
CA THR A 59 10.02 -6.80 2.64
C THR A 59 10.74 -7.75 3.59
N ASP A 60 11.17 -8.90 3.07
CA ASP A 60 12.05 -9.86 3.75
C ASP A 60 13.53 -9.66 3.38
N ARG A 61 13.81 -8.62 2.60
CA ARG A 61 15.16 -8.24 2.16
C ARG A 61 15.79 -7.28 3.15
N ASP A 62 17.09 -7.37 3.28
CA ASP A 62 17.87 -6.46 4.12
C ASP A 62 17.59 -4.99 3.77
N LEU A 63 17.52 -4.14 4.80
CA LEU A 63 17.23 -2.72 4.63
C LEU A 63 18.31 -2.03 3.77
N GLU A 64 19.60 -2.35 3.99
CA GLU A 64 20.71 -1.76 3.24
C GLU A 64 20.63 -2.09 1.74
N ILE A 65 20.24 -3.31 1.41
CA ILE A 65 20.04 -3.71 0.01
C ILE A 65 18.93 -2.89 -0.63
N ASN A 66 17.81 -2.70 0.08
CA ASN A 66 16.71 -1.89 -0.44
C ASN A 66 17.12 -0.42 -0.62
N LEU A 67 17.78 0.19 0.36
CA LEU A 67 18.24 1.58 0.27
C LEU A 67 19.23 1.79 -0.89
N ALA A 68 20.18 0.87 -1.06
CA ALA A 68 21.13 0.93 -2.17
C ALA A 68 20.44 0.83 -3.54
N GLU A 69 19.43 -0.03 -3.66
CA GLU A 69 18.65 -0.15 -4.89
C GLU A 69 17.79 1.08 -5.17
N ILE A 70 17.22 1.73 -4.14
CA ILE A 70 16.45 2.98 -4.29
C ILE A 70 17.36 4.09 -4.80
N ILE A 71 18.56 4.25 -4.22
CA ILE A 71 19.57 5.21 -4.68
C ILE A 71 19.89 4.99 -6.16
N GLN A 72 20.12 3.74 -6.56
CA GLN A 72 20.44 3.42 -7.95
C GLN A 72 19.27 3.75 -8.88
N VAL A 73 18.04 3.36 -8.51
CA VAL A 73 16.83 3.65 -9.29
C VAL A 73 16.62 5.16 -9.47
N LYS A 74 16.78 5.95 -8.40
CA LYS A 74 16.65 7.43 -8.49
C LYS A 74 17.72 8.04 -9.38
N LYS A 75 18.92 7.48 -9.37
CA LYS A 75 20.00 7.92 -10.27
C LYS A 75 19.72 7.59 -11.73
N ASP A 76 19.16 6.43 -12.01
CA ASP A 76 18.86 5.95 -13.36
C ASP A 76 17.58 6.62 -13.93
N TRP A 77 16.64 6.99 -13.06
CA TRP A 77 15.35 7.56 -13.39
C TRP A 77 15.04 8.85 -12.60
N PRO A 78 15.81 9.93 -12.79
CA PRO A 78 15.68 11.16 -12.00
C PRO A 78 14.31 11.83 -12.14
N ASP A 79 13.63 11.66 -13.28
CA ASP A 79 12.33 12.27 -13.58
C ASP A 79 11.13 11.37 -13.20
N ARG A 80 11.36 10.23 -12.55
CA ARG A 80 10.30 9.31 -12.11
C ARG A 80 10.14 9.36 -10.61
N GLY A 81 8.88 9.31 -10.16
CA GLY A 81 8.56 9.32 -8.74
C GLY A 81 8.87 7.98 -8.06
N VAL A 82 9.64 8.02 -6.98
CA VAL A 82 9.87 6.87 -6.10
C VAL A 82 9.43 7.24 -4.69
N VAL A 83 8.34 6.64 -4.24
CA VAL A 83 7.81 6.79 -2.87
C VAL A 83 8.11 5.52 -2.11
N VAL A 84 8.69 5.64 -0.91
CA VAL A 84 9.08 4.50 -0.09
C VAL A 84 8.02 4.21 0.95
N SER A 85 7.42 3.03 0.88
CA SER A 85 6.44 2.59 1.89
C SER A 85 7.16 2.14 3.16
N LEU A 86 6.69 2.61 4.32
CA LEU A 86 7.31 2.39 5.63
C LEU A 86 6.30 1.80 6.62
N MET A 87 6.77 0.87 7.46
CA MET A 87 6.02 0.34 8.59
C MET A 87 6.99 -0.07 9.69
N VAL A 88 7.14 0.77 10.71
CA VAL A 88 7.93 0.54 11.92
C VAL A 88 7.03 0.66 13.15
N PRO A 89 7.46 0.21 14.34
CA PRO A 89 6.69 0.37 15.57
C PRO A 89 6.24 1.81 15.81
N CYS A 90 5.13 1.98 16.54
CA CYS A 90 4.61 3.29 16.91
C CYS A 90 5.47 3.90 18.04
N GLU A 91 6.74 4.14 17.73
CA GLU A 91 7.79 4.68 18.59
C GLU A 91 8.52 5.80 17.84
N GLU A 92 8.60 6.98 18.44
CA GLU A 92 9.15 8.18 17.79
C GLU A 92 10.57 7.96 17.25
N GLN A 93 11.43 7.29 18.04
CA GLN A 93 12.81 7.04 17.63
C GLN A 93 12.91 6.10 16.43
N ALA A 94 12.07 5.07 16.36
CA ALA A 94 12.04 4.15 15.23
C ALA A 94 11.67 4.87 13.91
N TRP A 95 10.70 5.78 13.97
CA TRP A 95 10.33 6.61 12.82
C TRP A 95 11.45 7.56 12.43
N LYS A 96 12.04 8.26 13.40
CA LYS A 96 13.16 9.16 13.13
C LYS A 96 14.34 8.45 12.45
N ASP A 97 14.72 7.27 12.94
CA ASP A 97 15.86 6.53 12.41
C ASP A 97 15.63 6.06 10.97
N ILE A 98 14.43 5.53 10.65
CA ILE A 98 14.14 5.08 9.29
C ILE A 98 13.99 6.25 8.32
N LEU A 99 13.41 7.37 8.75
CA LEU A 99 13.23 8.56 7.93
C LEU A 99 14.55 9.13 7.45
N MET A 100 15.51 9.32 8.36
CA MET A 100 16.85 9.82 8.02
C MET A 100 17.51 8.96 6.94
N ARG A 101 17.38 7.65 7.05
CA ARG A 101 17.98 6.71 6.10
C ARG A 101 17.29 6.72 4.74
N VAL A 102 15.97 6.89 4.71
CA VAL A 102 15.21 6.96 3.45
C VAL A 102 15.44 8.30 2.75
N GLU A 103 15.55 9.38 3.48
CA GLU A 103 15.84 10.72 2.94
C GLU A 103 17.19 10.75 2.20
N ASP A 104 18.21 10.08 2.76
CA ASP A 104 19.54 9.95 2.13
C ASP A 104 19.51 9.18 0.79
N THR A 105 18.42 8.47 0.46
CA THR A 105 18.30 7.76 -0.81
C THR A 105 17.94 8.65 -1.99
N GLY A 106 17.46 9.89 -1.75
CA GLY A 106 16.91 10.77 -2.76
C GLY A 106 15.52 10.37 -3.24
N ALA A 107 14.78 9.55 -2.48
CA ALA A 107 13.36 9.25 -2.73
C ALA A 107 12.53 10.54 -2.74
N ASP A 108 11.41 10.55 -3.47
CA ASP A 108 10.56 11.73 -3.63
C ASP A 108 9.51 11.86 -2.51
N GLY A 109 9.29 10.80 -1.74
CA GLY A 109 8.33 10.79 -0.65
C GLY A 109 8.30 9.47 0.10
N ILE A 110 7.48 9.43 1.13
CA ILE A 110 7.22 8.26 1.95
C ILE A 110 5.72 7.95 2.00
N GLU A 111 5.37 6.66 2.08
CA GLU A 111 4.01 6.21 2.34
C GLU A 111 3.97 5.48 3.69
N LEU A 112 3.23 6.01 4.66
CA LEU A 112 3.05 5.39 5.97
C LEU A 112 2.03 4.25 5.87
N ASN A 113 2.48 3.00 5.95
CA ASN A 113 1.61 1.83 5.78
C ASN A 113 0.82 1.52 7.06
N PHE A 114 -0.27 2.24 7.27
CA PHE A 114 -1.18 2.04 8.39
C PHE A 114 -2.34 1.09 8.07
N GLY A 115 -2.20 0.28 7.04
CA GLY A 115 -3.28 -0.60 6.61
C GLY A 115 -2.93 -2.08 6.56
N CYS A 116 -1.68 -2.47 6.81
CA CYS A 116 -1.29 -3.89 6.76
C CYS A 116 -2.06 -4.70 7.82
N PRO A 117 -2.90 -5.67 7.41
CA PRO A 117 -3.75 -6.40 8.36
C PRO A 117 -3.06 -7.60 9.00
N HIS A 118 -1.87 -7.97 8.55
CA HIS A 118 -1.21 -9.22 8.94
C HIS A 118 -0.17 -9.02 10.02
N GLY A 119 -0.15 -9.87 11.05
CA GLY A 119 0.99 -10.26 11.89
C GLY A 119 1.80 -9.16 12.61
N MET A 120 1.66 -7.91 12.17
CA MET A 120 2.41 -6.77 12.72
C MET A 120 1.55 -5.92 13.66
N SER A 121 0.24 -6.14 13.67
CA SER A 121 -0.69 -5.44 14.57
C SER A 121 -0.42 -5.74 16.04
N GLU A 122 0.04 -6.96 16.36
CA GLU A 122 0.43 -7.36 17.71
C GLU A 122 1.66 -6.60 18.23
N ARG A 123 2.44 -6.01 17.30
CA ARG A 123 3.60 -5.17 17.60
C ARG A 123 3.28 -3.66 17.59
N GLY A 124 2.00 -3.28 17.55
CA GLY A 124 1.59 -1.88 17.47
C GLY A 124 1.94 -1.22 16.12
N MET A 125 1.81 -1.96 15.01
CA MET A 125 2.16 -1.52 13.67
C MET A 125 0.99 -1.71 12.69
N GLY A 126 1.08 -1.11 11.52
CA GLY A 126 0.11 -1.30 10.44
C GLY A 126 -1.31 -0.91 10.84
N ALA A 127 -2.28 -1.83 10.67
CA ALA A 127 -3.69 -1.57 10.93
C ALA A 127 -3.99 -1.20 12.40
N ALA A 128 -3.17 -1.62 13.36
CA ALA A 128 -3.33 -1.23 14.77
C ALA A 128 -3.13 0.29 14.96
N VAL A 129 -2.23 0.90 14.19
CA VAL A 129 -2.05 2.36 14.15
C VAL A 129 -3.19 2.99 13.33
N GLY A 130 -3.46 2.46 12.14
CA GLY A 130 -4.42 3.04 11.19
C GLY A 130 -5.87 3.09 11.66
N GLN A 131 -6.24 2.25 12.63
CA GLN A 131 -7.57 2.23 13.24
C GLN A 131 -7.77 3.25 14.38
N VAL A 132 -6.69 3.90 14.82
CA VAL A 132 -6.71 4.87 15.92
C VAL A 132 -6.29 6.24 15.40
N PRO A 133 -7.22 7.16 15.17
CA PRO A 133 -6.94 8.47 14.55
C PRO A 133 -5.84 9.27 15.25
N GLU A 134 -5.75 9.16 16.58
CA GLU A 134 -4.73 9.84 17.39
C GLU A 134 -3.31 9.31 17.11
N TYR A 135 -3.17 8.02 16.84
CA TYR A 135 -1.89 7.42 16.44
C TYR A 135 -1.52 7.82 15.02
N VAL A 136 -2.51 7.88 14.10
CA VAL A 136 -2.29 8.37 12.73
C VAL A 136 -1.77 9.80 12.76
N GLU A 137 -2.42 10.68 13.51
CA GLU A 137 -2.01 12.08 13.70
C GLU A 137 -0.60 12.19 14.28
N MET A 138 -0.34 11.48 15.37
CA MET A 138 0.94 11.51 16.07
C MET A 138 2.11 11.06 15.18
N VAL A 139 1.96 9.94 14.48
CA VAL A 139 3.04 9.42 13.64
C VAL A 139 3.23 10.29 12.38
N ALA A 140 2.15 10.79 11.77
CA ALA A 140 2.26 11.74 10.68
C ALA A 140 3.01 13.02 11.12
N ALA A 141 2.72 13.55 12.31
CA ALA A 141 3.41 14.70 12.86
C ALA A 141 4.92 14.42 13.10
N TRP A 142 5.29 13.25 13.61
CA TRP A 142 6.70 12.86 13.71
C TRP A 142 7.40 12.84 12.34
N CYS A 143 6.73 12.29 11.31
CA CYS A 143 7.30 12.25 9.97
C CYS A 143 7.55 13.67 9.43
N LYS A 144 6.61 14.58 9.61
CA LYS A 144 6.75 15.99 9.22
C LYS A 144 7.78 16.75 10.03
N GLN A 145 8.02 16.33 11.27
CA GLN A 145 9.05 16.94 12.12
C GLN A 145 10.48 16.53 11.74
N TYR A 146 10.65 15.26 11.30
CA TYR A 146 11.97 14.67 11.12
C TYR A 146 12.40 14.48 9.66
N SER A 147 11.54 14.81 8.67
CA SER A 147 11.86 14.69 7.26
C SER A 147 11.13 15.75 6.43
N ASP A 148 11.79 16.21 5.38
CA ASP A 148 11.23 17.10 4.37
C ASP A 148 10.52 16.33 3.23
N LEU A 149 10.56 15.00 3.23
CA LEU A 149 9.91 14.17 2.24
C LEU A 149 8.38 14.34 2.26
N ALA A 150 7.78 14.33 1.08
CA ALA A 150 6.32 14.28 0.96
C ALA A 150 5.78 13.06 1.72
N THR A 151 4.86 13.29 2.66
CA THR A 151 4.32 12.25 3.56
C THR A 151 2.91 11.87 3.12
N ILE A 152 2.73 10.64 2.68
CA ILE A 152 1.46 10.05 2.28
C ILE A 152 1.01 9.07 3.35
N VAL A 153 -0.21 9.19 3.86
CA VAL A 153 -0.76 8.22 4.83
C VAL A 153 -1.64 7.20 4.13
N LYS A 154 -1.24 5.92 4.14
CA LYS A 154 -2.04 4.84 3.57
C LYS A 154 -3.02 4.27 4.58
N LEU A 155 -4.30 4.49 4.30
CA LEU A 155 -5.41 4.19 5.19
C LEU A 155 -5.88 2.73 5.07
N THR A 156 -6.35 2.20 6.20
CA THR A 156 -6.96 0.86 6.29
C THR A 156 -8.44 0.90 5.95
N PRO A 157 -8.94 -0.06 5.14
CA PRO A 157 -10.38 -0.23 4.94
C PRO A 157 -11.05 -1.00 6.09
N ASN A 158 -10.27 -1.57 7.02
CA ASN A 158 -10.75 -2.39 8.11
C ASN A 158 -11.18 -1.51 9.31
N ILE A 159 -12.03 -0.54 9.03
CA ILE A 159 -12.54 0.46 9.97
C ILE A 159 -13.98 0.82 9.60
N THR A 160 -14.77 1.24 10.55
CA THR A 160 -16.18 1.59 10.31
C THR A 160 -16.33 2.91 9.54
N ASP A 161 -15.51 3.90 9.88
CA ASP A 161 -15.51 5.23 9.24
C ASP A 161 -14.06 5.64 8.92
N ILE A 162 -13.70 5.58 7.65
CA ILE A 162 -12.35 5.88 7.17
C ILE A 162 -11.99 7.37 7.32
N ARG A 163 -12.99 8.25 7.38
CA ARG A 163 -12.79 9.70 7.54
C ARG A 163 -12.08 10.04 8.84
N THR A 164 -12.32 9.28 9.90
CA THR A 164 -11.70 9.52 11.21
C THR A 164 -10.16 9.45 11.12
N SER A 165 -9.64 8.41 10.45
CA SER A 165 -8.20 8.26 10.24
C SER A 165 -7.66 9.26 9.21
N ALA A 166 -8.43 9.60 8.16
CA ALA A 166 -8.06 10.64 7.21
C ALA A 166 -7.92 12.01 7.87
N ARG A 167 -8.86 12.38 8.73
CA ARG A 167 -8.79 13.62 9.54
C ARG A 167 -7.57 13.63 10.48
N GLY A 168 -7.23 12.47 11.08
CA GLY A 168 -5.99 12.31 11.84
C GLY A 168 -4.75 12.59 11.01
N ALA A 169 -4.69 12.06 9.77
CA ALA A 169 -3.60 12.34 8.84
C ALA A 169 -3.47 13.83 8.51
N VAL A 170 -4.61 14.50 8.23
CA VAL A 170 -4.65 15.96 7.97
C VAL A 170 -4.14 16.74 9.18
N ARG A 171 -4.61 16.45 10.40
CA ARG A 171 -4.14 17.14 11.61
C ARG A 171 -2.66 16.89 11.90
N GLY A 172 -2.14 15.70 11.56
CA GLY A 172 -0.72 15.37 11.63
C GLY A 172 0.13 16.03 10.55
N GLY A 173 -0.47 16.77 9.62
CA GLY A 173 0.24 17.51 8.56
C GLY A 173 0.65 16.66 7.37
N ALA A 174 0.02 15.52 7.13
CA ALA A 174 0.27 14.71 5.94
C ALA A 174 0.02 15.51 4.65
N ASP A 175 0.86 15.30 3.64
CA ASP A 175 0.75 15.95 2.34
C ASP A 175 -0.31 15.30 1.43
N ALA A 176 -0.61 14.03 1.66
CA ALA A 176 -1.63 13.27 0.94
C ALA A 176 -2.11 12.07 1.76
N VAL A 177 -3.22 11.48 1.32
CA VAL A 177 -3.66 10.16 1.78
C VAL A 177 -3.75 9.18 0.60
N SER A 178 -3.54 7.90 0.88
CA SER A 178 -3.77 6.84 -0.09
C SER A 178 -4.74 5.79 0.48
N LEU A 179 -5.65 5.29 -0.33
CA LEU A 179 -6.62 4.29 0.08
C LEU A 179 -7.15 3.51 -1.14
N ILE A 180 -7.43 2.25 -0.93
CA ILE A 180 -7.49 1.47 0.31
C ILE A 180 -6.33 0.48 0.38
N ASN A 181 -5.92 0.08 1.59
CA ASN A 181 -5.15 -1.13 1.78
C ASN A 181 -6.06 -2.36 1.62
N THR A 182 -5.58 -3.55 1.82
CA THR A 182 -6.34 -4.79 1.64
C THR A 182 -7.36 -5.02 2.75
N ILE A 183 -8.46 -5.73 2.42
CA ILE A 183 -9.56 -6.04 3.35
C ILE A 183 -9.29 -7.38 4.02
N ASN A 184 -9.46 -7.47 5.33
CA ASN A 184 -9.33 -8.72 6.07
C ASN A 184 -10.21 -9.81 5.49
N SER A 185 -9.65 -10.98 5.23
CA SER A 185 -10.38 -12.08 4.61
C SER A 185 -9.81 -13.46 4.92
N VAL A 186 -10.65 -14.46 4.73
CA VAL A 186 -10.31 -15.88 4.65
C VAL A 186 -10.87 -16.39 3.34
N MET A 187 -10.06 -17.06 2.53
CA MET A 187 -10.46 -17.51 1.18
C MET A 187 -11.40 -18.72 1.20
N GLY A 188 -11.32 -19.51 2.25
CA GLY A 188 -12.15 -20.70 2.42
C GLY A 188 -11.67 -21.56 3.59
N VAL A 189 -12.37 -22.67 3.81
CA VAL A 189 -12.01 -23.66 4.81
C VAL A 189 -11.88 -25.02 4.13
N ASP A 190 -10.74 -25.65 4.29
CA ASP A 190 -10.55 -27.05 3.96
C ASP A 190 -11.27 -27.87 5.04
N LEU A 191 -12.42 -28.45 4.69
CA LEU A 191 -13.27 -29.20 5.62
C LEU A 191 -12.70 -30.55 5.99
N GLU A 192 -11.81 -31.12 5.17
CA GLU A 192 -11.16 -32.41 5.47
C GLU A 192 -10.04 -32.21 6.49
N GLN A 193 -9.27 -31.15 6.37
CA GLN A 193 -8.18 -30.83 7.28
C GLN A 193 -8.61 -29.87 8.41
N MET A 194 -9.83 -29.35 8.37
CA MET A 194 -10.35 -28.32 9.28
C MET A 194 -9.41 -27.13 9.42
N LYS A 195 -8.93 -26.62 8.28
CA LYS A 195 -7.98 -25.48 8.21
C LYS A 195 -8.50 -24.38 7.32
N MET A 196 -8.21 -23.14 7.72
CA MET A 196 -8.45 -21.98 6.85
C MET A 196 -7.49 -22.02 5.65
N SER A 197 -7.99 -21.58 4.49
CA SER A 197 -7.21 -21.43 3.27
C SER A 197 -7.08 -19.94 2.92
N PRO A 198 -5.90 -19.48 2.50
CA PRO A 198 -4.64 -20.20 2.46
C PRO A 198 -4.05 -20.43 3.86
N SER A 199 -3.07 -21.32 3.95
CA SER A 199 -2.41 -21.65 5.21
C SER A 199 -0.91 -21.34 5.15
N VAL A 200 -0.36 -20.94 6.32
CA VAL A 200 1.07 -20.73 6.51
C VAL A 200 1.59 -21.88 7.36
N GLY A 201 2.42 -22.71 6.79
CA GLY A 201 2.83 -23.94 7.44
C GLY A 201 1.63 -24.83 7.74
N GLN A 202 1.40 -25.13 9.01
CA GLN A 202 0.25 -25.94 9.45
C GLN A 202 -0.93 -25.12 9.98
N GLN A 203 -0.83 -23.81 10.03
CA GLN A 203 -1.86 -22.92 10.57
C GLN A 203 -2.59 -22.20 9.44
N GLY A 204 -3.91 -22.13 9.53
CA GLY A 204 -4.70 -21.26 8.68
C GLY A 204 -4.35 -19.78 8.92
N SER A 205 -4.41 -18.98 7.89
CA SER A 205 -4.05 -17.55 7.97
C SER A 205 -5.17 -16.67 7.46
N HIS A 206 -5.34 -15.54 8.14
CA HIS A 206 -6.05 -14.41 7.56
C HIS A 206 -5.17 -13.72 6.54
N GLY A 207 -5.77 -13.19 5.49
CA GLY A 207 -5.07 -12.42 4.46
C GLY A 207 -5.78 -11.15 4.11
N GLY A 208 -5.17 -10.37 3.23
CA GLY A 208 -5.73 -9.14 2.70
C GLY A 208 -6.40 -9.35 1.34
N TYR A 209 -7.70 -9.18 1.25
CA TYR A 209 -8.46 -9.28 0.00
C TYR A 209 -8.25 -8.05 -0.88
N CYS A 210 -7.99 -8.26 -2.16
CA CYS A 210 -7.69 -7.23 -3.15
C CYS A 210 -8.13 -7.67 -4.56
N GLY A 211 -7.82 -6.87 -5.57
CA GLY A 211 -8.20 -7.12 -6.95
C GLY A 211 -9.56 -6.52 -7.33
N PRO A 212 -10.17 -6.93 -8.45
CA PRO A 212 -11.36 -6.26 -9.00
C PRO A 212 -12.54 -6.16 -8.03
N ALA A 213 -12.74 -7.17 -7.19
CA ALA A 213 -13.87 -7.24 -6.27
C ALA A 213 -13.90 -6.12 -5.20
N VAL A 214 -12.74 -5.51 -4.88
CA VAL A 214 -12.69 -4.44 -3.87
C VAL A 214 -12.95 -3.04 -4.44
N LYS A 215 -13.03 -2.89 -5.76
CA LYS A 215 -13.22 -1.58 -6.41
C LYS A 215 -14.43 -0.80 -5.87
N PRO A 216 -15.64 -1.39 -5.76
CA PRO A 216 -16.80 -0.65 -5.23
C PRO A 216 -16.59 -0.13 -3.80
N ILE A 217 -15.86 -0.87 -2.97
CA ILE A 217 -15.53 -0.48 -1.59
C ILE A 217 -14.52 0.67 -1.60
N ALA A 218 -13.50 0.57 -2.45
CA ALA A 218 -12.49 1.61 -2.60
C ALA A 218 -13.08 2.93 -3.11
N LEU A 219 -13.97 2.88 -4.10
CA LEU A 219 -14.70 4.05 -4.61
C LEU A 219 -15.58 4.69 -3.53
N HIS A 220 -16.31 3.89 -2.75
CA HIS A 220 -17.11 4.38 -1.63
C HIS A 220 -16.24 5.11 -0.61
N MET A 221 -15.19 4.48 -0.11
CA MET A 221 -14.32 5.06 0.90
C MET A 221 -13.60 6.33 0.41
N LEU A 222 -13.21 6.36 -0.87
CA LEU A 222 -12.62 7.54 -1.48
C LEU A 222 -13.62 8.69 -1.53
N SER A 223 -14.86 8.42 -1.96
CA SER A 223 -15.90 9.45 -2.03
C SER A 223 -16.25 10.04 -0.66
N GLU A 224 -16.20 9.23 0.41
CA GLU A 224 -16.40 9.68 1.79
C GLU A 224 -15.33 10.70 2.21
N ILE A 225 -14.06 10.46 1.88
CA ILE A 225 -12.97 11.39 2.20
C ILE A 225 -13.04 12.64 1.31
N ALA A 226 -13.28 12.47 0.01
CA ALA A 226 -13.38 13.59 -0.92
C ALA A 226 -14.54 14.54 -0.60
N GLY A 227 -15.62 14.02 -0.02
CA GLY A 227 -16.78 14.79 0.44
C GLY A 227 -16.66 15.34 1.87
N ASP A 228 -15.60 15.06 2.60
CA ASP A 228 -15.44 15.45 3.99
C ASP A 228 -14.81 16.84 4.12
N ASP A 229 -15.48 17.75 4.85
CA ASP A 229 -15.03 19.13 5.01
C ASP A 229 -13.69 19.26 5.74
N GLU A 230 -13.38 18.35 6.69
CA GLU A 230 -12.11 18.35 7.43
C GLU A 230 -10.95 17.77 6.59
N CYS A 231 -11.25 17.02 5.54
CA CYS A 231 -10.29 16.48 4.59
C CYS A 231 -10.19 17.31 3.31
N LYS A 232 -10.91 18.44 3.23
CA LYS A 232 -10.99 19.24 2.01
C LYS A 232 -9.62 19.73 1.55
N GLY A 233 -9.30 19.39 0.30
CA GLY A 233 -8.08 19.84 -0.36
C GLY A 233 -6.87 18.92 -0.14
N ILE A 234 -6.96 17.87 0.68
CA ILE A 234 -5.89 16.88 0.75
C ILE A 234 -5.86 16.06 -0.55
N PRO A 235 -4.71 15.91 -1.21
CA PRO A 235 -4.58 15.01 -2.35
C PRO A 235 -4.88 13.55 -1.97
N ILE A 236 -5.63 12.85 -2.84
CA ILE A 236 -6.00 11.45 -2.61
C ILE A 236 -5.39 10.57 -3.71
N SER A 237 -4.65 9.55 -3.31
CA SER A 237 -4.16 8.50 -4.21
C SER A 237 -5.09 7.28 -4.12
N GLY A 238 -5.84 7.00 -5.18
CA GLY A 238 -6.85 5.94 -5.20
C GLY A 238 -6.25 4.57 -5.50
N ILE A 239 -6.57 3.56 -4.68
CA ILE A 239 -6.07 2.19 -4.81
C ILE A 239 -7.22 1.22 -4.57
N GLY A 240 -7.33 0.18 -5.39
CA GLY A 240 -8.24 -0.93 -5.16
C GLY A 240 -9.03 -1.33 -6.40
N GLY A 241 -8.61 -2.39 -7.05
CA GLY A 241 -9.31 -2.98 -8.18
C GLY A 241 -9.18 -2.22 -9.50
N VAL A 242 -8.29 -1.23 -9.59
CA VAL A 242 -7.98 -0.53 -10.86
C VAL A 242 -7.33 -1.52 -11.82
N SER A 243 -7.98 -1.80 -12.95
CA SER A 243 -7.55 -2.81 -13.92
C SER A 243 -7.49 -2.31 -15.36
N ASN A 244 -8.04 -1.13 -15.63
CA ASN A 244 -8.08 -0.48 -16.93
C ASN A 244 -8.29 1.03 -16.77
N TRP A 245 -8.25 1.77 -17.88
CA TRP A 245 -8.38 3.22 -17.87
C TRP A 245 -9.74 3.72 -17.32
N ARG A 246 -10.83 2.97 -17.51
CA ARG A 246 -12.16 3.36 -17.01
C ARG A 246 -12.23 3.30 -15.50
N ASP A 247 -11.62 2.25 -14.91
CA ASP A 247 -11.48 2.17 -13.46
C ASP A 247 -10.70 3.38 -12.92
N ALA A 248 -9.58 3.74 -13.56
CA ALA A 248 -8.79 4.91 -13.17
C ALA A 248 -9.61 6.21 -13.28
N ALA A 249 -10.37 6.38 -14.38
CA ALA A 249 -11.25 7.54 -14.59
C ALA A 249 -12.34 7.65 -13.51
N GLU A 250 -12.92 6.53 -13.05
CA GLU A 250 -13.91 6.52 -11.97
C GLU A 250 -13.32 7.04 -10.65
N PHE A 251 -12.10 6.61 -10.30
CA PHE A 251 -11.41 7.14 -9.11
C PHE A 251 -11.13 8.63 -9.22
N MET A 252 -10.66 9.10 -10.39
CA MET A 252 -10.40 10.52 -10.62
C MET A 252 -11.69 11.35 -10.57
N ALA A 253 -12.78 10.86 -11.15
CA ALA A 253 -14.09 11.53 -11.13
C ALA A 253 -14.64 11.68 -9.70
N LEU A 254 -14.27 10.80 -8.79
CA LEU A 254 -14.65 10.88 -7.36
C LEU A 254 -13.67 11.71 -6.51
N GLY A 255 -12.60 12.25 -7.11
CA GLY A 255 -11.68 13.17 -6.42
C GLY A 255 -10.26 12.66 -6.20
N ALA A 256 -9.89 11.49 -6.74
CA ALA A 256 -8.50 11.06 -6.69
C ALA A 256 -7.61 11.95 -7.55
N SER A 257 -6.46 12.35 -7.00
CA SER A 257 -5.41 13.09 -7.72
C SER A 257 -4.58 12.19 -8.63
N ASN A 258 -4.46 10.92 -8.25
CA ASN A 258 -3.83 9.85 -9.04
C ASN A 258 -4.36 8.48 -8.60
N VAL A 259 -3.96 7.44 -9.32
CA VAL A 259 -4.29 6.05 -8.99
C VAL A 259 -3.04 5.19 -8.84
N GLN A 260 -3.11 4.21 -7.97
CA GLN A 260 -2.10 3.17 -7.81
C GLN A 260 -2.66 1.82 -8.27
N VAL A 261 -1.83 1.02 -8.91
CA VAL A 261 -2.21 -0.29 -9.45
C VAL A 261 -1.25 -1.35 -8.90
N CYS A 262 -1.78 -2.39 -8.29
CA CYS A 262 -1.00 -3.50 -7.77
C CYS A 262 -1.41 -4.83 -8.39
N THR A 263 -2.58 -5.36 -8.05
CA THR A 263 -3.03 -6.69 -8.47
C THR A 263 -3.09 -6.82 -10.00
N ALA A 264 -3.57 -5.80 -10.71
CA ALA A 264 -3.65 -5.84 -12.17
C ALA A 264 -2.27 -5.90 -12.83
N VAL A 265 -1.25 -5.26 -12.26
CA VAL A 265 0.14 -5.42 -12.71
C VAL A 265 0.64 -6.86 -12.52
N MET A 266 0.25 -7.52 -11.43
CA MET A 266 0.64 -8.93 -11.18
C MET A 266 -0.02 -9.89 -12.18
N THR A 267 -1.24 -9.60 -12.63
CA THR A 267 -2.02 -10.46 -13.53
C THR A 267 -1.81 -10.15 -15.01
N HIS A 268 -1.57 -8.89 -15.36
CA HIS A 268 -1.45 -8.42 -16.75
C HIS A 268 -0.07 -7.85 -17.11
N GLY A 269 0.81 -7.66 -16.12
CA GLY A 269 2.14 -7.07 -16.32
C GLY A 269 2.15 -5.55 -16.31
N PHE A 270 3.36 -4.97 -16.36
CA PHE A 270 3.54 -3.51 -16.24
C PHE A 270 2.97 -2.72 -17.43
N ARG A 271 2.83 -3.35 -18.61
CA ARG A 271 2.30 -2.68 -19.81
C ARG A 271 0.82 -2.32 -19.75
N ILE A 272 0.12 -2.73 -18.70
CA ILE A 272 -1.27 -2.28 -18.46
C ILE A 272 -1.37 -0.73 -18.37
N VAL A 273 -0.26 -0.04 -18.09
CA VAL A 273 -0.20 1.42 -18.11
C VAL A 273 -0.50 2.00 -19.50
N GLU A 274 -0.19 1.29 -20.58
CA GLU A 274 -0.47 1.72 -21.95
C GLU A 274 -1.98 1.92 -22.17
N ASP A 275 -2.81 0.96 -21.71
CA ASP A 275 -4.27 1.09 -21.75
C ASP A 275 -4.76 2.32 -20.94
N MET A 276 -4.13 2.60 -19.81
CA MET A 276 -4.50 3.75 -18.98
C MET A 276 -4.12 5.08 -19.65
N ILE A 277 -2.95 5.15 -20.27
CA ILE A 277 -2.51 6.35 -20.99
C ILE A 277 -3.42 6.59 -22.20
N ASP A 278 -3.65 5.57 -23.03
CA ASP A 278 -4.45 5.68 -24.23
C ASP A 278 -5.92 6.06 -23.92
N GLY A 279 -6.47 5.52 -22.85
CA GLY A 279 -7.88 5.76 -22.50
C GLY A 279 -8.15 7.06 -21.76
N LEU A 280 -7.13 7.65 -21.10
CA LEU A 280 -7.23 8.92 -20.37
C LEU A 280 -6.77 10.12 -21.19
N SER A 281 -6.18 9.90 -22.38
CA SER A 281 -5.78 10.94 -23.33
C SER A 281 -6.94 11.40 -24.17
#